data_de426722b5d2681875266649cfc6baf6
#
_entry.id   de426722b5d2681875266649cfc6baf6
#
_cell.length_a   1.000
_cell.length_b   1.000
_cell.length_c   1.000
_cell.angle_alpha   90.00
_cell.angle_beta   90.00
_cell.angle_gamma   90.00
#
_symmetry.space_group_name_H-M   'P 1'
#
loop_
_entity.id
_entity.type
_entity.pdbx_description
1 polymer ?
#
loop_
_entity_poly.entity_id
_entity_poly.type
_entity_poly.pdbx_seq_one_letter_code
_entity_poly.pdbx_strand_id
1 'polypeptide(L)'
;MGGGGGGVAGLVGMEAVQKELSITDEQKAALGKIQEEMRASFQGFDFQALRDLSEEERNKKMEEFRKKGQESAKKVEGHVKELLNEEQWARLGELRIQREGVSALSREEVAKDLALTDEQKEKIAKLSESLRPQFGRGGPGGGGGGGERPNFEEMRAQREKTEGEVMAVLTDDQKAKLEKMKGEKFEFPRPMFGGGQGGGQGGRGRRPAGDSN
;
A
#
# COMPACT_ATOMS: atom_id res chain seq x y z
N MET A 1 11.14 -0.86 2.31
CA MET A 1 10.03 -1.80 2.48
C MET A 1 8.77 -1.01 2.82
N GLY A 2 7.96 -0.68 1.86
CA GLY A 2 6.78 0.17 2.03
C GLY A 2 5.79 -0.03 0.90
N GLY A 3 5.25 -1.23 0.76
CA GLY A 3 4.28 -1.54 -0.27
C GLY A 3 3.26 -2.54 0.23
N GLY A 4 2.37 -2.13 1.11
CA GLY A 4 1.32 -2.98 1.64
C GLY A 4 0.37 -2.28 2.61
N GLY A 5 0.42 -0.96 2.68
CA GLY A 5 -0.32 -0.20 3.69
C GLY A 5 -1.82 -0.01 3.47
N GLY A 6 -2.41 -0.50 2.39
CA GLY A 6 -3.82 -0.29 2.07
C GLY A 6 -4.75 -1.43 2.46
N GLY A 7 -4.24 -2.64 2.66
CA GLY A 7 -5.08 -3.79 3.05
C GLY A 7 -5.43 -3.79 4.55
N VAL A 8 -6.34 -4.68 4.92
CA VAL A 8 -6.81 -4.88 6.31
C VAL A 8 -5.64 -4.98 7.29
N ALA A 9 -4.63 -5.81 6.99
CA ALA A 9 -3.45 -5.99 7.82
C ALA A 9 -2.68 -4.68 8.08
N GLY A 10 -2.56 -3.83 7.07
CA GLY A 10 -1.89 -2.54 7.20
C GLY A 10 -2.68 -1.54 8.03
N LEU A 11 -4.00 -1.56 7.93
CA LEU A 11 -4.88 -0.69 8.72
C LEU A 11 -4.88 -1.08 10.20
N VAL A 12 -5.15 -2.34 10.52
CA VAL A 12 -5.18 -2.82 11.91
C VAL A 12 -3.81 -2.79 12.59
N GLY A 13 -2.73 -2.67 11.82
CA GLY A 13 -1.38 -2.45 12.34
C GLY A 13 -1.11 -1.01 12.78
N MET A 14 -2.00 -0.07 12.46
CA MET A 14 -1.83 1.34 12.81
C MET A 14 -2.45 1.64 14.17
N GLU A 15 -1.65 2.16 15.11
CA GLU A 15 -2.12 2.50 16.45
C GLU A 15 -3.32 3.46 16.43
N ALA A 16 -3.32 4.43 15.52
CA ALA A 16 -4.43 5.37 15.37
C ALA A 16 -5.75 4.67 14.94
N VAL A 17 -5.65 3.67 14.05
CA VAL A 17 -6.80 2.85 13.64
C VAL A 17 -7.26 1.94 14.79
N GLN A 18 -6.34 1.36 15.53
CA GLN A 18 -6.68 0.55 16.71
C GLN A 18 -7.42 1.37 17.78
N LYS A 19 -7.02 2.63 17.99
CA LYS A 19 -7.72 3.55 18.89
C LYS A 19 -9.11 3.91 18.37
N GLU A 20 -9.22 4.22 17.08
CA GLU A 20 -10.51 4.53 16.43
C GLU A 20 -11.50 3.37 16.55
N LEU A 21 -11.01 2.14 16.38
CA LEU A 21 -11.82 0.93 16.52
C LEU A 21 -12.01 0.47 17.97
N SER A 22 -11.44 1.17 18.94
CA SER A 22 -11.46 0.77 20.35
C SER A 22 -11.01 -0.70 20.56
N ILE A 23 -9.92 -1.09 19.88
CA ILE A 23 -9.37 -2.45 19.93
C ILE A 23 -8.90 -2.78 21.34
N THR A 24 -9.41 -3.89 21.91
CA THR A 24 -9.02 -4.35 23.25
C THR A 24 -7.58 -4.88 23.27
N ASP A 25 -6.99 -5.01 24.46
CA ASP A 25 -5.64 -5.55 24.59
C ASP A 25 -5.56 -7.02 24.16
N GLU A 26 -6.62 -7.79 24.35
CA GLU A 26 -6.74 -9.16 23.87
C GLU A 26 -6.76 -9.21 22.33
N GLN A 27 -7.56 -8.32 21.71
CA GLN A 27 -7.60 -8.19 20.26
C GLN A 27 -6.23 -7.73 19.71
N LYS A 28 -5.52 -6.81 20.38
CA LYS A 28 -4.16 -6.40 19.98
C LYS A 28 -3.18 -7.55 20.00
N ALA A 29 -3.23 -8.38 21.05
CA ALA A 29 -2.36 -9.55 21.13
C ALA A 29 -2.64 -10.55 19.99
N ALA A 30 -3.91 -10.78 19.66
CA ALA A 30 -4.30 -11.62 18.54
C ALA A 30 -3.87 -11.03 17.18
N LEU A 31 -4.07 -9.72 16.98
CA LEU A 31 -3.58 -9.01 15.77
C LEU A 31 -2.06 -9.12 15.61
N GLY A 32 -1.32 -9.07 16.72
CA GLY A 32 0.14 -9.28 16.72
C GLY A 32 0.51 -10.65 16.16
N LYS A 33 -0.16 -11.71 16.59
CA LYS A 33 0.05 -13.07 16.06
C LYS A 33 -0.27 -13.17 14.57
N ILE A 34 -1.39 -12.60 14.14
CA ILE A 34 -1.78 -12.56 12.71
C ILE A 34 -0.70 -11.86 11.87
N GLN A 35 -0.13 -10.75 12.38
CA GLN A 35 0.95 -10.05 11.69
C GLN A 35 2.25 -10.86 11.64
N GLU A 36 2.57 -11.60 12.69
CA GLU A 36 3.73 -12.51 12.71
C GLU A 36 3.56 -13.65 11.72
N GLU A 37 2.40 -14.28 11.65
CA GLU A 37 2.08 -15.32 10.67
C GLU A 37 2.19 -14.78 9.23
N MET A 38 1.65 -13.57 8.98
CA MET A 38 1.79 -12.92 7.69
C MET A 38 3.25 -12.67 7.34
N ARG A 39 4.06 -12.18 8.29
CA ARG A 39 5.49 -11.95 8.09
C ARG A 39 6.23 -13.25 7.82
N ALA A 40 5.93 -14.30 8.58
CA ALA A 40 6.51 -15.62 8.41
C ALA A 40 6.19 -16.22 7.02
N SER A 41 4.99 -15.96 6.48
CA SER A 41 4.60 -16.46 5.15
C SER A 41 5.46 -15.90 4.01
N PHE A 42 6.12 -14.75 4.22
CA PHE A 42 7.03 -14.13 3.25
C PHE A 42 8.51 -14.36 3.56
N GLN A 43 8.83 -15.06 4.65
CA GLN A 43 10.21 -15.48 4.92
C GLN A 43 10.69 -16.44 3.82
N GLY A 44 11.94 -16.24 3.42
CA GLY A 44 12.57 -17.07 2.38
C GLY A 44 12.35 -16.58 0.95
N PHE A 45 11.65 -15.47 0.71
CA PHE A 45 11.65 -14.84 -0.60
C PHE A 45 12.86 -13.93 -0.75
N ASP A 46 13.84 -14.40 -1.52
CA ASP A 46 15.08 -13.68 -1.77
C ASP A 46 14.94 -12.76 -3.00
N PHE A 47 14.75 -11.49 -2.75
CA PHE A 47 14.69 -10.47 -3.80
C PHE A 47 16.04 -10.25 -4.49
N GLN A 48 17.16 -10.59 -3.83
CA GLN A 48 18.47 -10.44 -4.44
C GLN A 48 18.72 -11.55 -5.48
N ALA A 49 18.28 -12.76 -5.18
CA ALA A 49 18.34 -13.87 -6.11
C ALA A 49 17.57 -13.62 -7.43
N LEU A 50 16.58 -12.72 -7.43
CA LEU A 50 15.86 -12.36 -8.66
C LEU A 50 16.72 -11.64 -9.69
N ARG A 51 17.85 -11.05 -9.29
CA ARG A 51 18.73 -10.31 -10.20
C ARG A 51 19.50 -11.21 -11.13
N ASP A 52 19.78 -12.42 -10.68
CA ASP A 52 20.60 -13.41 -11.38
C ASP A 52 19.74 -14.32 -12.29
N LEU A 53 18.41 -14.17 -12.22
CA LEU A 53 17.47 -14.96 -13.01
C LEU A 53 17.22 -14.35 -14.38
N SER A 54 16.91 -15.20 -15.34
CA SER A 54 16.36 -14.79 -16.64
C SER A 54 15.03 -14.02 -16.43
N GLU A 55 14.63 -13.25 -17.44
CA GLU A 55 13.38 -12.47 -17.36
C GLU A 55 12.17 -13.38 -17.16
N GLU A 56 12.13 -14.54 -17.81
CA GLU A 56 11.04 -15.50 -17.68
C GLU A 56 10.96 -16.10 -16.27
N GLU A 57 12.08 -16.54 -15.73
CA GLU A 57 12.15 -17.09 -14.36
C GLU A 57 11.79 -16.04 -13.30
N ARG A 58 12.26 -14.82 -13.50
CA ARG A 58 11.92 -13.69 -12.62
C ARG A 58 10.44 -13.40 -12.64
N ASN A 59 9.81 -13.34 -13.83
CA ASN A 59 8.39 -13.12 -13.97
C ASN A 59 7.57 -14.21 -13.29
N LYS A 60 7.96 -15.47 -13.46
CA LYS A 60 7.33 -16.63 -12.81
C LYS A 60 7.42 -16.53 -11.28
N LYS A 61 8.60 -16.25 -10.74
CA LYS A 61 8.79 -16.07 -9.29
C LYS A 61 8.00 -14.88 -8.74
N MET A 62 7.94 -13.78 -9.48
CA MET A 62 7.14 -12.62 -9.07
C MET A 62 5.64 -12.93 -9.09
N GLU A 63 5.18 -13.77 -10.01
CA GLU A 63 3.79 -14.22 -10.06
C GLU A 63 3.47 -15.13 -8.88
N GLU A 64 4.33 -16.09 -8.57
CA GLU A 64 4.20 -16.95 -7.37
C GLU A 64 4.17 -16.12 -6.08
N PHE A 65 5.05 -15.13 -5.96
CA PHE A 65 5.06 -14.20 -4.83
C PHE A 65 3.75 -13.41 -4.73
N ARG A 66 3.23 -12.95 -5.86
CA ARG A 66 1.95 -12.22 -5.91
C ARG A 66 0.78 -13.09 -5.47
N LYS A 67 0.72 -14.34 -5.98
CA LYS A 67 -0.31 -15.31 -5.58
C LYS A 67 -0.26 -15.58 -4.08
N LYS A 68 0.93 -15.87 -3.56
CA LYS A 68 1.15 -16.07 -2.12
C LYS A 68 0.74 -14.85 -1.29
N GLY A 69 1.04 -13.64 -1.80
CA GLY A 69 0.61 -12.38 -1.19
C GLY A 69 -0.89 -12.23 -1.13
N GLN A 70 -1.60 -12.56 -2.19
CA GLN A 70 -3.06 -12.51 -2.24
C GLN A 70 -3.70 -13.53 -1.31
N GLU A 71 -3.20 -14.77 -1.27
CA GLU A 71 -3.68 -15.80 -0.36
C GLU A 71 -3.46 -15.42 1.11
N SER A 72 -2.26 -14.89 1.43
CA SER A 72 -1.95 -14.40 2.77
C SER A 72 -2.87 -13.24 3.17
N ALA A 73 -3.12 -12.28 2.26
CA ALA A 73 -4.02 -11.17 2.52
C ALA A 73 -5.46 -11.64 2.79
N LYS A 74 -5.96 -12.61 2.03
CA LYS A 74 -7.30 -13.20 2.27
C LYS A 74 -7.38 -13.91 3.62
N LYS A 75 -6.36 -14.67 4.00
CA LYS A 75 -6.31 -15.33 5.32
C LYS A 75 -6.32 -14.32 6.45
N VAL A 76 -5.49 -13.28 6.36
CA VAL A 76 -5.46 -12.20 7.34
C VAL A 76 -6.81 -11.49 7.44
N GLU A 77 -7.45 -11.18 6.30
CA GLU A 77 -8.76 -10.55 6.29
C GLU A 77 -9.82 -11.42 6.97
N GLY A 78 -9.80 -12.75 6.75
CA GLY A 78 -10.66 -13.70 7.43
C GLY A 78 -10.44 -13.71 8.94
N HIS A 79 -9.20 -13.86 9.40
CA HIS A 79 -8.86 -13.85 10.84
C HIS A 79 -9.21 -12.53 11.52
N VAL A 80 -8.97 -11.38 10.86
CA VAL A 80 -9.34 -10.07 11.41
C VAL A 80 -10.86 -9.93 11.50
N LYS A 81 -11.61 -10.43 10.51
CA LYS A 81 -13.07 -10.40 10.53
C LYS A 81 -13.65 -11.22 11.68
N GLU A 82 -13.07 -12.39 11.98
CA GLU A 82 -13.48 -13.24 13.11
C GLU A 82 -13.13 -12.62 14.47
N LEU A 83 -12.05 -11.84 14.52
CA LEU A 83 -11.54 -11.22 15.74
C LEU A 83 -12.32 -9.96 16.14
N LEU A 84 -12.79 -9.19 15.16
CA LEU A 84 -13.49 -7.93 15.37
C LEU A 84 -15.00 -8.16 15.52
N ASN A 85 -15.65 -7.33 16.35
CA ASN A 85 -17.09 -7.29 16.37
C ASN A 85 -17.66 -6.60 15.11
N GLU A 86 -18.97 -6.65 14.91
CA GLU A 86 -19.62 -6.12 13.72
C GLU A 86 -19.40 -4.61 13.53
N GLU A 87 -19.44 -3.83 14.61
CA GLU A 87 -19.22 -2.38 14.57
C GLU A 87 -17.78 -2.04 14.20
N GLN A 88 -16.81 -2.72 14.82
CA GLN A 88 -15.38 -2.57 14.52
C GLN A 88 -15.07 -2.96 13.07
N TRP A 89 -15.68 -4.05 12.59
CA TRP A 89 -15.50 -4.51 11.22
C TRP A 89 -16.09 -3.55 10.20
N ALA A 90 -17.31 -3.04 10.45
CA ALA A 90 -17.96 -2.04 9.61
C ALA A 90 -17.11 -0.77 9.54
N ARG A 91 -16.66 -0.26 10.69
CA ARG A 91 -15.80 0.93 10.75
C ARG A 91 -14.46 0.72 10.05
N LEU A 92 -13.86 -0.43 10.19
CA LEU A 92 -12.63 -0.78 9.45
C LEU A 92 -12.86 -0.77 7.94
N GLY A 93 -14.02 -1.21 7.46
CA GLY A 93 -14.42 -1.13 6.06
C GLY A 93 -14.48 0.31 5.55
N GLU A 94 -15.09 1.22 6.32
CA GLU A 94 -15.14 2.65 6.01
C GLU A 94 -13.73 3.27 5.93
N LEU A 95 -12.89 3.00 6.93
CA LEU A 95 -11.50 3.46 6.97
C LEU A 95 -10.70 2.93 5.77
N ARG A 96 -10.96 1.69 5.36
CA ARG A 96 -10.32 1.09 4.20
C ARG A 96 -10.68 1.85 2.91
N ILE A 97 -11.96 2.18 2.72
CA ILE A 97 -12.43 2.95 1.56
C ILE A 97 -11.81 4.35 1.56
N GLN A 98 -11.76 5.02 2.70
CA GLN A 98 -11.12 6.34 2.81
C GLN A 98 -9.64 6.29 2.42
N ARG A 99 -8.93 5.26 2.86
CA ARG A 99 -7.49 5.11 2.61
C ARG A 99 -7.17 4.69 1.17
N GLU A 100 -7.97 3.80 0.61
CA GLU A 100 -7.81 3.30 -0.77
C GLU A 100 -8.26 4.34 -1.81
N GLY A 101 -9.17 5.27 -1.42
CA GLY A 101 -9.73 6.26 -2.32
C GLY A 101 -10.41 5.59 -3.52
N VAL A 102 -10.15 6.09 -4.72
CA VAL A 102 -10.73 5.52 -5.96
C VAL A 102 -10.29 4.09 -6.25
N SER A 103 -9.18 3.62 -5.68
CA SER A 103 -8.74 2.23 -5.82
C SER A 103 -9.70 1.25 -5.15
N ALA A 104 -10.49 1.69 -4.17
CA ALA A 104 -11.52 0.88 -3.53
C ALA A 104 -12.59 0.39 -4.53
N LEU A 105 -12.84 1.14 -5.60
CA LEU A 105 -13.80 0.79 -6.65
C LEU A 105 -13.43 -0.48 -7.43
N SER A 106 -12.16 -0.89 -7.38
CA SER A 106 -11.69 -2.15 -7.98
C SER A 106 -11.99 -3.38 -7.11
N ARG A 107 -12.50 -3.17 -5.89
CA ARG A 107 -12.90 -4.27 -5.01
C ARG A 107 -14.29 -4.75 -5.38
N GLU A 108 -14.44 -6.06 -5.49
CA GLU A 108 -15.70 -6.69 -5.89
C GLU A 108 -16.87 -6.29 -4.98
N GLU A 109 -16.64 -6.22 -3.66
CA GLU A 109 -17.63 -5.80 -2.67
C GLU A 109 -18.12 -4.38 -2.92
N VAL A 110 -17.19 -3.42 -3.06
CA VAL A 110 -17.51 -2.01 -3.31
C VAL A 110 -18.19 -1.84 -4.66
N ALA A 111 -17.70 -2.52 -5.69
CA ALA A 111 -18.29 -2.49 -7.03
C ALA A 111 -19.72 -3.03 -7.02
N LYS A 112 -19.98 -4.08 -6.26
CA LYS A 112 -21.31 -4.69 -6.08
C LYS A 112 -22.25 -3.78 -5.29
N ASP A 113 -21.76 -3.21 -4.19
CA ASP A 113 -22.55 -2.29 -3.37
C ASP A 113 -22.94 -1.04 -4.17
N LEU A 114 -22.03 -0.51 -4.98
CA LEU A 114 -22.32 0.62 -5.87
C LEU A 114 -23.10 0.23 -7.13
N ALA A 115 -23.41 -1.05 -7.33
CA ALA A 115 -24.04 -1.57 -8.53
C ALA A 115 -23.33 -1.10 -9.81
N LEU A 116 -21.97 -1.16 -9.83
CA LEU A 116 -21.21 -0.76 -11.02
C LEU A 116 -21.51 -1.70 -12.17
N THR A 117 -21.77 -1.11 -13.35
CA THR A 117 -21.93 -1.88 -14.59
C THR A 117 -20.58 -2.47 -15.02
N ASP A 118 -20.61 -3.49 -15.86
CA ASP A 118 -19.38 -4.11 -16.36
C ASP A 118 -18.54 -3.12 -17.18
N GLU A 119 -19.20 -2.21 -17.92
CA GLU A 119 -18.52 -1.12 -18.64
C GLU A 119 -17.80 -0.16 -17.66
N GLN A 120 -18.45 0.18 -16.54
CA GLN A 120 -17.84 1.03 -15.53
C GLN A 120 -16.64 0.34 -14.88
N LYS A 121 -16.78 -0.94 -14.52
CA LYS A 121 -15.68 -1.75 -13.96
C LYS A 121 -14.48 -1.80 -14.89
N GLU A 122 -14.73 -2.02 -16.19
CA GLU A 122 -13.67 -2.08 -17.20
C GLU A 122 -12.94 -0.72 -17.35
N LYS A 123 -13.69 0.38 -17.40
CA LYS A 123 -13.12 1.73 -17.45
C LYS A 123 -12.30 2.05 -16.21
N ILE A 124 -12.83 1.75 -15.03
CA ILE A 124 -12.14 1.95 -13.75
C ILE A 124 -10.86 1.11 -13.69
N ALA A 125 -10.90 -0.15 -14.13
CA ALA A 125 -9.73 -1.00 -14.16
C ALA A 125 -8.62 -0.43 -15.06
N LYS A 126 -8.94 0.02 -16.26
CA LYS A 126 -8.00 0.66 -17.20
C LYS A 126 -7.38 1.94 -16.61
N LEU A 127 -8.20 2.79 -16.00
CA LEU A 127 -7.72 4.02 -15.35
C LEU A 127 -6.85 3.71 -14.13
N SER A 128 -7.25 2.74 -13.31
CA SER A 128 -6.51 2.32 -12.12
C SER A 128 -5.15 1.70 -12.44
N GLU A 129 -4.99 1.12 -13.64
CA GLU A 129 -3.71 0.60 -14.10
C GLU A 129 -2.65 1.69 -14.24
N SER A 130 -3.06 2.90 -14.64
CA SER A 130 -2.18 4.08 -14.71
C SER A 130 -1.75 4.60 -13.34
N LEU A 131 -2.52 4.32 -12.27
CA LEU A 131 -2.18 4.65 -10.89
C LEU A 131 -1.21 3.65 -10.24
N ARG A 132 -1.04 2.48 -10.84
CA ARG A 132 -0.05 1.52 -10.35
C ARG A 132 1.33 2.11 -10.57
N PRO A 133 2.12 2.30 -9.50
CA PRO A 133 3.49 2.71 -9.68
C PRO A 133 4.14 1.73 -10.65
N GLN A 134 4.74 2.23 -11.71
CA GLN A 134 5.54 1.40 -12.62
C GLN A 134 6.82 0.95 -11.89
N PHE A 135 6.68 0.08 -10.90
CA PHE A 135 7.77 -0.49 -10.10
C PHE A 135 8.70 -1.41 -10.92
N GLY A 136 8.61 -1.35 -12.25
CA GLY A 136 9.42 -2.20 -13.14
C GLY A 136 10.58 -1.51 -13.82
N ARG A 137 10.64 -0.18 -13.84
CA ARG A 137 11.66 0.55 -14.65
C ARG A 137 12.68 1.37 -13.85
N GLY A 138 12.66 1.32 -12.52
CA GLY A 138 13.59 2.10 -11.69
C GLY A 138 13.38 1.88 -10.21
N GLY A 139 13.31 0.63 -9.74
CA GLY A 139 13.28 0.34 -8.30
C GLY A 139 14.57 0.81 -7.61
N PRO A 140 14.53 1.18 -6.30
CA PRO A 140 15.69 1.71 -5.57
C PRO A 140 16.86 0.73 -5.38
N GLY A 141 16.96 -0.29 -6.23
CA GLY A 141 18.04 -1.28 -6.26
C GLY A 141 18.58 -1.58 -7.66
N GLY A 142 18.01 -1.00 -8.73
CA GLY A 142 18.52 -1.11 -10.08
C GLY A 142 19.63 -0.11 -10.31
N GLY A 143 20.86 -0.47 -9.98
CA GLY A 143 22.06 0.29 -10.39
C GLY A 143 22.19 0.24 -11.90
N GLY A 144 22.17 1.39 -12.56
CA GLY A 144 22.55 1.53 -13.96
C GLY A 144 21.48 2.13 -14.85
N GLY A 145 21.39 3.44 -14.84
CA GLY A 145 20.65 4.23 -15.79
C GLY A 145 20.25 5.56 -15.18
N GLY A 146 20.92 6.65 -15.58
CA GLY A 146 20.65 8.01 -15.15
C GLY A 146 19.26 8.51 -15.57
N GLY A 147 18.20 7.86 -15.11
CA GLY A 147 16.85 8.35 -15.22
C GLY A 147 16.62 9.41 -14.13
N GLU A 148 16.17 10.58 -14.52
CA GLU A 148 15.71 11.63 -13.62
C GLU A 148 14.75 11.00 -12.59
N ARG A 149 14.94 11.38 -11.34
CA ARG A 149 14.00 10.97 -10.28
C ARG A 149 12.62 11.46 -10.70
N PRO A 150 11.59 10.57 -10.67
CA PRO A 150 10.25 11.01 -11.06
C PRO A 150 9.88 12.25 -10.26
N ASN A 151 9.47 13.28 -10.97
CA ASN A 151 9.04 14.54 -10.36
C ASN A 151 7.81 14.24 -9.49
N PHE A 152 7.95 14.43 -8.19
CA PHE A 152 6.89 14.11 -7.23
C PHE A 152 5.62 14.94 -7.51
N GLU A 153 5.76 16.14 -8.03
CA GLU A 153 4.63 16.99 -8.42
C GLU A 153 3.89 16.42 -9.65
N GLU A 154 4.62 15.92 -10.64
CA GLU A 154 4.02 15.28 -11.82
C GLU A 154 3.28 13.99 -11.45
N MET A 155 3.86 13.18 -10.59
CA MET A 155 3.19 11.97 -10.08
C MET A 155 1.91 12.31 -9.31
N ARG A 156 1.94 13.39 -8.53
CA ARG A 156 0.77 13.86 -7.78
C ARG A 156 -0.31 14.38 -8.73
N ALA A 157 0.05 15.22 -9.69
CA ALA A 157 -0.87 15.75 -10.68
C ALA A 157 -1.50 14.64 -11.54
N GLN A 158 -0.70 13.65 -11.95
CA GLN A 158 -1.20 12.47 -12.67
C GLN A 158 -2.19 11.66 -11.83
N ARG A 159 -1.90 11.51 -10.54
CA ARG A 159 -2.79 10.82 -9.62
C ARG A 159 -4.12 11.56 -9.45
N GLU A 160 -4.08 12.86 -9.19
CA GLU A 160 -5.27 13.72 -9.05
C GLU A 160 -6.12 13.70 -10.32
N LYS A 161 -5.47 13.76 -11.49
CA LYS A 161 -6.16 13.64 -12.80
C LYS A 161 -6.87 12.30 -12.94
N THR A 162 -6.16 11.20 -12.69
CA THR A 162 -6.76 9.85 -12.82
C THR A 162 -7.88 9.64 -11.79
N GLU A 163 -7.72 10.14 -10.57
CA GLU A 163 -8.79 10.09 -9.55
C GLU A 163 -10.04 10.85 -10.03
N GLY A 164 -9.86 12.02 -10.64
CA GLY A 164 -10.97 12.77 -11.28
C GLY A 164 -11.64 12.01 -12.41
N GLU A 165 -10.85 11.39 -13.29
CA GLU A 165 -11.35 10.57 -14.41
C GLU A 165 -12.14 9.35 -13.91
N VAL A 166 -11.64 8.67 -12.88
CA VAL A 166 -12.34 7.53 -12.25
C VAL A 166 -13.65 7.98 -11.61
N MET A 167 -13.65 9.11 -10.89
CA MET A 167 -14.88 9.66 -10.31
C MET A 167 -15.90 10.10 -11.38
N ALA A 168 -15.44 10.52 -12.56
CA ALA A 168 -16.31 10.88 -13.67
C ALA A 168 -17.02 9.68 -14.33
N VAL A 169 -16.51 8.46 -14.12
CA VAL A 169 -17.19 7.22 -14.57
C VAL A 169 -18.45 6.91 -13.75
N LEU A 170 -18.52 7.39 -12.50
CA LEU A 170 -19.62 7.15 -11.58
C LEU A 170 -20.79 8.11 -11.84
N THR A 171 -22.01 7.61 -11.69
CA THR A 171 -23.22 8.45 -11.61
C THR A 171 -23.23 9.25 -10.29
N ASP A 172 -24.07 10.27 -10.22
CA ASP A 172 -24.15 11.08 -9.00
C ASP A 172 -24.70 10.29 -7.80
N ASP A 173 -25.61 9.36 -8.05
CA ASP A 173 -26.10 8.43 -7.01
C ASP A 173 -25.00 7.50 -6.52
N GLN A 174 -24.16 6.99 -7.41
CA GLN A 174 -23.01 6.16 -7.05
C GLN A 174 -21.96 6.94 -6.25
N LYS A 175 -21.69 8.19 -6.61
CA LYS A 175 -20.81 9.09 -5.85
C LYS A 175 -21.37 9.35 -4.44
N ALA A 176 -22.67 9.69 -4.34
CA ALA A 176 -23.31 9.91 -3.05
C ALA A 176 -23.27 8.66 -2.16
N LYS A 177 -23.44 7.48 -2.76
CA LYS A 177 -23.35 6.21 -2.04
C LYS A 177 -21.92 5.90 -1.60
N LEU A 178 -20.93 6.17 -2.46
CA LEU A 178 -19.52 6.02 -2.11
C LEU A 178 -19.13 6.92 -0.93
N GLU A 179 -19.60 8.17 -0.91
CA GLU A 179 -19.36 9.08 0.23
C GLU A 179 -19.97 8.54 1.52
N LYS A 180 -21.19 7.97 1.46
CA LYS A 180 -21.79 7.31 2.63
C LYS A 180 -20.98 6.10 3.10
N MET A 181 -20.43 5.31 2.17
CA MET A 181 -19.60 4.15 2.48
C MET A 181 -18.25 4.51 3.11
N LYS A 182 -17.80 5.74 2.97
CA LYS A 182 -16.60 6.25 3.67
C LYS A 182 -16.86 6.48 5.16
N GLY A 183 -18.12 6.66 5.57
CA GLY A 183 -18.48 6.97 6.95
C GLY A 183 -17.88 8.29 7.45
N GLU A 184 -17.69 8.39 8.75
CA GLU A 184 -17.10 9.56 9.37
C GLU A 184 -15.63 9.74 8.97
N LYS A 185 -15.25 10.98 8.64
CA LYS A 185 -13.89 11.30 8.18
C LYS A 185 -12.86 10.99 9.26
N PHE A 186 -11.84 10.22 8.89
CA PHE A 186 -10.72 9.87 9.73
C PHE A 186 -9.42 10.48 9.20
N GLU A 187 -8.64 11.08 10.09
CA GLU A 187 -7.33 11.62 9.74
C GLU A 187 -6.24 10.57 9.97
N PHE A 188 -5.84 9.92 8.89
CA PHE A 188 -4.73 8.97 8.96
C PHE A 188 -3.43 9.68 9.34
N PRO A 189 -2.66 9.13 10.28
CA PRO A 189 -1.36 9.67 10.59
C PRO A 189 -0.51 9.71 9.32
N ARG A 190 0.07 10.86 9.04
CA ARG A 190 1.00 10.98 7.91
C ARG A 190 2.15 10.01 8.14
N PRO A 191 2.51 9.18 7.16
CA PRO A 191 3.72 8.39 7.31
C PRO A 191 4.84 9.37 7.58
N MET A 192 5.44 9.29 8.76
CA MET A 192 6.73 9.92 8.99
C MET A 192 7.70 9.22 8.02
N PHE A 193 7.80 9.75 6.82
CA PHE A 193 8.98 9.52 6.02
C PHE A 193 10.09 10.13 6.85
N GLY A 194 10.79 9.28 7.58
CA GLY A 194 11.98 9.66 8.29
C GLY A 194 12.87 10.38 7.30
N GLY A 195 12.83 11.69 7.35
CA GLY A 195 13.88 12.49 6.78
C GLY A 195 15.13 11.92 7.41
N GLY A 196 15.87 11.16 6.65
CA GLY A 196 17.20 10.73 7.00
C GLY A 196 18.07 11.97 7.20
N GLN A 197 17.92 12.58 8.35
CA GLN A 197 18.89 13.52 8.89
C GLN A 197 20.05 12.67 9.40
N GLY A 198 20.56 11.84 8.49
CA GLY A 198 21.88 11.25 8.60
C GLY A 198 22.89 12.37 8.46
N GLY A 199 23.17 13.04 9.58
CA GLY A 199 24.32 13.91 9.72
C GLY A 199 25.58 13.15 9.38
N GLY A 200 25.93 13.13 8.12
CA GLY A 200 27.27 12.78 7.65
C GLY A 200 28.25 13.90 7.99
N GLN A 201 28.52 14.06 9.28
CA GLN A 201 29.68 14.82 9.74
C GLN A 201 30.92 13.92 9.65
N GLY A 202 31.25 13.53 8.41
CA GLY A 202 32.53 12.93 8.06
C GLY A 202 33.61 13.98 8.17
N GLY A 203 34.26 14.01 9.35
CA GLY A 203 35.44 14.82 9.58
C GLY A 203 36.50 14.56 8.51
N ARG A 204 36.79 15.57 7.71
CA ARG A 204 38.02 15.62 6.94
C ARG A 204 39.19 15.75 7.94
N GLY A 205 39.74 14.61 8.31
CA GLY A 205 41.03 14.56 9.00
C GLY A 205 42.08 15.22 8.13
N ARG A 206 42.49 16.45 8.50
CA ARG A 206 43.72 17.07 8.03
C ARG A 206 44.88 16.16 8.40
N ARG A 207 45.56 15.62 7.41
CA ARG A 207 46.90 15.07 7.59
C ARG A 207 47.85 16.23 7.86
N PRO A 208 48.65 16.24 8.92
CA PRO A 208 49.74 17.18 9.06
C PRO A 208 50.84 16.86 8.05
N ALA A 209 51.34 17.85 7.40
CA ALA A 209 52.52 17.80 6.53
C ALA A 209 53.73 17.43 7.40
N GLY A 210 54.38 16.32 7.05
CA GLY A 210 55.69 15.98 7.64
C GLY A 210 56.77 16.87 7.05
N ASP A 211 57.44 17.57 7.93
CA ASP A 211 58.69 18.25 7.62
C ASP A 211 59.77 17.21 7.33
N SER A 212 60.40 17.42 6.20
CA SER A 212 61.64 16.74 5.85
C SER A 212 62.82 17.60 6.33
N ASN A 213 63.69 17.01 7.11
CA ASN A 213 65.10 17.37 7.21
C ASN A 213 65.92 16.11 7.32
#